data_425bca78054be75b7cf52c9696a2c262
#
_entry.id   425bca78054be75b7cf52c9696a2c262
#
_cell.length_a   1.000
_cell.length_b   1.000
_cell.length_c   1.000
_cell.angle_alpha   90.00
_cell.angle_beta   90.00
_cell.angle_gamma   90.00
#
_symmetry.space_group_name_H-M   'P 1'
#
loop_
_entity.id
_entity.type
_entity.pdbx_description
1 polymer ?
#
loop_
_entity_poly.entity_id
_entity_poly.type
_entity_poly.pdbx_seq_one_letter_code
_entity_poly.pdbx_strand_id
1 'polypeptide(L)'
;MTAYIFDSETTGLNDPQLVEAAWLKLGSITDLPVSSEFLGRFKPSKVIELGALATSHILDEELVDCPSHTTFLMPEDTQYLIGHNVDYDWGVIGHPDFKRICTAALSRRLWPDADSHSQSAMIYLHYRKQATGLLRNAHAALDDVKNCRLLLSKILDALAAKLGRPVEDWEELWSLSEEARVPTVISFGKHNGSLIANLPSDYKRWLLNQADLDPFVRKALSK
;
A
#
# COMPACT_ATOMS: atom_id res chain seq x y z
N MET A 1 9.71 8.13 16.62
CA MET A 1 9.28 7.05 15.70
C MET A 1 9.31 7.60 14.28
N THR A 2 9.89 6.86 13.33
CA THR A 2 10.12 7.34 11.97
C THR A 2 9.26 6.54 10.98
N ALA A 3 8.49 7.24 10.15
CA ALA A 3 7.64 6.64 9.15
C ALA A 3 8.02 7.11 7.74
N TYR A 4 7.92 6.19 6.80
CA TYR A 4 8.16 6.46 5.39
C TYR A 4 6.95 6.05 4.56
N ILE A 5 6.46 6.95 3.73
CA ILE A 5 5.56 6.57 2.64
C ILE A 5 6.45 6.09 1.50
N PHE A 6 6.16 4.92 0.96
CA PHE A 6 6.95 4.26 -0.08
C PHE A 6 6.05 3.75 -1.19
N ASP A 7 6.54 3.86 -2.41
CA ASP A 7 5.92 3.34 -3.61
C ASP A 7 6.99 2.91 -4.60
N SER A 8 6.68 1.90 -5.43
CA SER A 8 7.63 1.33 -6.38
C SER A 8 6.98 0.99 -7.72
N GLU A 9 7.67 1.32 -8.81
CA GLU A 9 7.40 0.78 -10.13
C GLU A 9 8.29 -0.44 -10.38
N THR A 10 7.75 -1.45 -11.06
CA THR A 10 8.40 -2.74 -11.24
C THR A 10 8.34 -3.25 -12.67
N THR A 11 9.09 -4.32 -12.95
CA THR A 11 9.08 -5.01 -14.25
C THR A 11 7.78 -5.73 -14.59
N GLY A 12 6.86 -5.89 -13.63
CA GLY A 12 5.60 -6.62 -13.78
C GLY A 12 5.20 -7.33 -12.49
N LEU A 13 4.21 -8.22 -12.57
CA LEU A 13 3.66 -8.90 -11.39
C LEU A 13 4.37 -10.23 -11.07
N ASN A 14 4.98 -10.86 -12.07
CA ASN A 14 5.66 -12.14 -11.90
C ASN A 14 7.14 -11.91 -11.57
N ASP A 15 7.57 -12.30 -10.35
CA ASP A 15 8.93 -12.07 -9.86
C ASP A 15 9.34 -10.59 -10.11
N PRO A 16 8.63 -9.63 -9.48
CA PRO A 16 8.81 -8.20 -9.75
C PRO A 16 10.21 -7.74 -9.37
N GLN A 17 10.84 -6.97 -10.26
CA GLN A 17 12.10 -6.30 -10.01
C GLN A 17 11.89 -4.80 -10.07
N LEU A 18 12.52 -4.07 -9.15
CA LEU A 18 12.39 -2.62 -9.02
C LEU A 18 12.93 -1.88 -10.26
N VAL A 19 12.16 -0.95 -10.81
CA VAL A 19 12.58 -0.03 -11.88
C VAL A 19 12.59 1.42 -11.42
N GLU A 20 11.67 1.82 -10.56
CA GLU A 20 11.67 3.13 -9.89
C GLU A 20 11.23 2.98 -8.45
N ALA A 21 11.81 3.74 -7.53
CA ALA A 21 11.44 3.78 -6.13
C ALA A 21 11.35 5.22 -5.64
N ALA A 22 10.34 5.52 -4.85
CA ALA A 22 10.22 6.81 -4.19
C ALA A 22 9.78 6.65 -2.73
N TRP A 23 10.25 7.55 -1.89
CA TRP A 23 9.75 7.64 -0.53
C TRP A 23 9.68 9.08 -0.01
N LEU A 24 8.77 9.31 0.92
CA LEU A 24 8.68 10.52 1.74
C LEU A 24 8.91 10.16 3.20
N LYS A 25 9.88 10.79 3.85
CA LYS A 25 10.10 10.67 5.29
C LYS A 25 9.17 11.62 6.03
N LEU A 26 8.36 11.07 6.93
CA LEU A 26 7.43 11.83 7.76
C LEU A 26 8.00 12.02 9.17
N GLY A 27 7.94 13.27 9.67
CA GLY A 27 8.44 13.61 11.01
C GLY A 27 7.46 13.21 12.12
N SER A 28 6.18 13.56 11.97
CA SER A 28 5.14 13.23 12.93
C SER A 28 3.85 12.84 12.23
N ILE A 29 2.94 12.21 12.99
CA ILE A 29 1.60 11.88 12.48
C ILE A 29 0.72 13.14 12.36
N THR A 30 1.03 14.17 13.13
CA THR A 30 0.31 15.44 13.06
C THR A 30 0.80 16.24 11.86
N ASP A 31 -0.11 16.70 11.02
CA ASP A 31 0.14 17.50 9.80
C ASP A 31 1.05 16.83 8.76
N LEU A 32 1.54 15.62 9.03
CA LEU A 32 2.38 14.81 8.14
C LEU A 32 3.52 15.62 7.47
N PRO A 33 4.37 16.32 8.23
CA PRO A 33 5.44 17.12 7.65
C PRO A 33 6.47 16.22 6.96
N VAL A 34 6.81 16.56 5.72
CA VAL A 34 7.87 15.86 4.96
C VAL A 34 9.22 16.46 5.33
N SER A 35 10.11 15.65 5.90
CA SER A 35 11.46 16.05 6.27
C SER A 35 12.51 15.76 5.21
N SER A 36 12.26 14.75 4.37
CA SER A 36 13.08 14.43 3.19
C SER A 36 12.29 13.57 2.21
N GLU A 37 12.72 13.58 0.96
CA GLU A 37 12.17 12.75 -0.12
C GLU A 37 13.29 12.09 -0.92
N PHE A 38 12.97 11.01 -1.61
CA PHE A 38 13.85 10.28 -2.51
C PHE A 38 13.07 9.86 -3.75
N LEU A 39 13.75 9.91 -4.89
CA LEU A 39 13.34 9.27 -6.14
C LEU A 39 14.59 8.69 -6.79
N GLY A 40 14.54 7.42 -7.18
CA GLY A 40 15.63 6.77 -7.89
C GLY A 40 15.14 5.71 -8.87
N ARG A 41 15.83 5.59 -10.00
CA ARG A 41 15.61 4.54 -11.00
C ARG A 41 16.68 3.46 -10.89
N PHE A 42 16.29 2.25 -11.26
CA PHE A 42 17.09 1.05 -11.07
C PHE A 42 17.02 0.18 -12.32
N LYS A 43 18.15 -0.47 -12.62
CA LYS A 43 18.27 -1.39 -13.74
C LYS A 43 17.83 -2.79 -13.29
N PRO A 44 16.73 -3.33 -13.84
CA PRO A 44 16.35 -4.71 -13.61
C PRO A 44 17.28 -5.67 -14.38
N SER A 45 17.27 -6.96 -14.02
CA SER A 45 18.00 -8.02 -14.75
C SER A 45 17.17 -8.69 -15.83
N LYS A 46 15.92 -8.27 -16.00
CA LYS A 46 14.97 -8.77 -17.01
C LYS A 46 14.23 -7.62 -17.66
N VAL A 47 13.62 -7.90 -18.82
CA VAL A 47 12.83 -6.94 -19.60
C VAL A 47 11.55 -6.56 -18.84
N ILE A 48 11.15 -5.29 -18.95
CA ILE A 48 9.90 -4.79 -18.38
C ILE A 48 8.73 -5.36 -19.20
N GLU A 49 7.73 -5.93 -18.50
CA GLU A 49 6.52 -6.47 -19.11
C GLU A 49 5.68 -5.36 -19.74
N LEU A 50 4.98 -5.64 -20.86
CA LEU A 50 4.17 -4.63 -21.56
C LEU A 50 3.11 -3.97 -20.65
N GLY A 51 2.55 -4.71 -19.70
CA GLY A 51 1.60 -4.16 -18.72
C GLY A 51 2.25 -3.14 -17.80
N ALA A 52 3.49 -3.40 -17.34
CA ALA A 52 4.25 -2.47 -16.53
C ALA A 52 4.70 -1.24 -17.33
N LEU A 53 5.16 -1.43 -18.58
CA LEU A 53 5.46 -0.32 -19.51
C LEU A 53 4.24 0.58 -19.74
N ALA A 54 3.06 -0.02 -19.92
CA ALA A 54 1.82 0.73 -20.14
C ALA A 54 1.35 1.50 -18.90
N THR A 55 1.85 1.12 -17.72
CA THR A 55 1.52 1.74 -16.43
C THR A 55 2.53 2.82 -16.04
N SER A 56 3.81 2.46 -15.95
CA SER A 56 4.89 3.35 -15.49
C SER A 56 5.45 4.25 -16.59
N HIS A 57 5.29 3.86 -17.86
CA HIS A 57 5.91 4.52 -19.02
C HIS A 57 7.44 4.62 -18.96
N ILE A 58 8.10 3.77 -18.17
CA ILE A 58 9.57 3.70 -18.07
C ILE A 58 10.07 2.65 -19.06
N LEU A 59 10.95 3.06 -19.99
CA LEU A 59 11.52 2.17 -20.99
C LEU A 59 12.81 1.51 -20.47
N ASP A 60 13.08 0.27 -20.92
CA ASP A 60 14.31 -0.46 -20.58
C ASP A 60 15.57 0.35 -20.95
N GLU A 61 15.53 1.07 -22.07
CA GLU A 61 16.63 1.92 -22.56
C GLU A 61 16.98 3.08 -21.61
N GLU A 62 16.01 3.58 -20.84
CA GLU A 62 16.22 4.65 -19.86
C GLU A 62 16.96 4.15 -18.61
N LEU A 63 17.02 2.84 -18.39
CA LEU A 63 17.59 2.21 -17.19
C LEU A 63 18.99 1.62 -17.41
N VAL A 64 19.54 1.72 -18.62
CA VAL A 64 20.82 1.07 -18.99
C VAL A 64 21.97 1.48 -18.05
N ASP A 65 22.05 2.76 -17.71
CA ASP A 65 23.10 3.35 -16.87
C ASP A 65 22.69 3.48 -15.39
N CYS A 66 21.49 3.00 -15.02
CA CYS A 66 21.03 3.04 -13.64
C CYS A 66 21.71 1.96 -12.78
N PRO A 67 21.83 2.16 -11.46
CA PRO A 67 22.31 1.14 -10.54
C PRO A 67 21.41 -0.10 -10.57
N SER A 68 21.97 -1.28 -10.23
CA SER A 68 21.17 -2.51 -10.17
C SER A 68 20.00 -2.38 -9.20
N HIS A 69 18.85 -2.97 -9.55
CA HIS A 69 17.68 -3.01 -8.68
C HIS A 69 17.96 -3.62 -7.29
N THR A 70 19.00 -4.46 -7.18
CA THR A 70 19.39 -5.09 -5.92
C THR A 70 20.14 -4.15 -4.98
N THR A 71 20.49 -2.95 -5.42
CA THR A 71 21.23 -1.98 -4.60
C THR A 71 20.30 -1.05 -3.80
N PHE A 72 19.01 -1.07 -4.06
CA PHE A 72 18.06 -0.25 -3.31
C PHE A 72 17.91 -0.77 -1.87
N LEU A 73 18.03 0.15 -0.93
CA LEU A 73 17.78 -0.10 0.48
C LEU A 73 16.94 1.06 1.04
N MET A 74 15.97 0.72 1.87
CA MET A 74 15.28 1.72 2.68
C MET A 74 16.22 2.29 3.73
N PRO A 75 16.03 3.55 4.17
CA PRO A 75 16.81 4.14 5.26
C PRO A 75 16.78 3.28 6.53
N GLU A 76 17.93 3.17 7.22
CA GLU A 76 18.11 2.30 8.40
C GLU A 76 17.16 2.65 9.56
N ASP A 77 16.71 3.91 9.64
CA ASP A 77 15.80 4.38 10.69
C ASP A 77 14.32 4.13 10.36
N THR A 78 14.00 3.37 9.30
CA THR A 78 12.63 3.01 8.92
C THR A 78 12.00 2.10 9.97
N GLN A 79 10.99 2.60 10.66
CA GLN A 79 10.18 1.82 11.62
C GLN A 79 8.82 1.46 11.04
N TYR A 80 8.20 2.40 10.33
CA TYR A 80 6.89 2.23 9.70
C TYR A 80 7.01 2.47 8.19
N LEU A 81 6.53 1.50 7.42
CA LEU A 81 6.38 1.58 5.97
C LEU A 81 4.89 1.82 5.65
N ILE A 82 4.60 2.93 4.99
CA ILE A 82 3.24 3.33 4.63
C ILE A 82 3.12 3.25 3.11
N GLY A 83 2.04 2.64 2.61
CA GLY A 83 1.78 2.58 1.17
C GLY A 83 0.33 2.27 0.86
N HIS A 84 -0.04 2.42 -0.40
CA HIS A 84 -1.35 2.03 -0.89
C HIS A 84 -1.29 0.62 -1.48
N ASN A 85 -1.70 -0.39 -0.71
CA ASN A 85 -1.43 -1.81 -0.95
C ASN A 85 0.04 -2.20 -0.64
N VAL A 86 0.56 -1.66 0.43
CA VAL A 86 1.96 -1.68 0.89
C VAL A 86 2.65 -3.05 0.86
N ASP A 87 1.90 -4.15 0.89
CA ASP A 87 2.48 -5.51 0.91
C ASP A 87 3.17 -5.87 -0.40
N TYR A 88 2.68 -5.33 -1.53
CA TYR A 88 3.35 -5.50 -2.82
C TYR A 88 4.72 -4.84 -2.81
N ASP A 89 4.78 -3.55 -2.48
CA ASP A 89 6.03 -2.79 -2.45
C ASP A 89 7.02 -3.32 -1.41
N TRP A 90 6.51 -3.72 -0.26
CA TRP A 90 7.31 -4.38 0.77
C TRP A 90 7.92 -5.71 0.30
N GLY A 91 7.17 -6.47 -0.52
CA GLY A 91 7.66 -7.69 -1.15
C GLY A 91 8.80 -7.43 -2.15
N VAL A 92 8.64 -6.39 -2.98
CA VAL A 92 9.64 -5.97 -3.98
C VAL A 92 10.99 -5.64 -3.36
N ILE A 93 11.01 -5.07 -2.16
CA ILE A 93 12.24 -4.71 -1.42
C ILE A 93 12.75 -5.81 -0.47
N GLY A 94 12.27 -7.05 -0.62
CA GLY A 94 12.81 -8.22 0.09
C GLY A 94 12.29 -8.45 1.51
N HIS A 95 11.10 -7.98 1.84
CA HIS A 95 10.40 -8.22 3.11
C HIS A 95 11.16 -7.76 4.37
N PRO A 96 11.70 -6.52 4.44
CA PRO A 96 12.38 -6.04 5.62
C PRO A 96 11.45 -6.01 6.85
N ASP A 97 12.01 -6.10 8.06
CA ASP A 97 11.24 -6.12 9.31
C ASP A 97 10.73 -4.71 9.68
N PHE A 98 9.74 -4.22 8.94
CA PHE A 98 9.05 -2.95 9.19
C PHE A 98 7.58 -3.17 9.55
N LYS A 99 7.04 -2.33 10.42
CA LYS A 99 5.61 -2.24 10.65
C LYS A 99 4.93 -1.58 9.44
N ARG A 100 3.95 -2.26 8.84
CA ARG A 100 3.32 -1.83 7.58
C ARG A 100 1.96 -1.20 7.83
N ILE A 101 1.76 0.01 7.30
CA ILE A 101 0.49 0.75 7.36
C ILE A 101 -0.10 0.80 5.95
N CYS A 102 -1.24 0.16 5.74
CA CYS A 102 -1.88 0.03 4.44
C CYS A 102 -3.03 1.02 4.27
N THR A 103 -2.83 2.08 3.50
CA THR A 103 -3.88 3.07 3.23
C THR A 103 -5.05 2.50 2.42
N ALA A 104 -4.83 1.47 1.58
CA ALA A 104 -5.91 0.78 0.87
C ALA A 104 -6.83 0.01 1.83
N ALA A 105 -6.27 -0.67 2.84
CA ALA A 105 -7.05 -1.39 3.84
C ALA A 105 -7.86 -0.42 4.72
N LEU A 106 -7.23 0.66 5.17
CA LEU A 106 -7.89 1.73 5.93
C LEU A 106 -9.01 2.38 5.11
N SER A 107 -8.78 2.64 3.80
CA SER A 107 -9.80 3.20 2.92
C SER A 107 -11.02 2.29 2.79
N ARG A 108 -10.82 0.99 2.58
CA ARG A 108 -11.94 0.01 2.53
C ARG A 108 -12.75 -0.01 3.84
N ARG A 109 -12.09 0.18 4.96
CA ARG A 109 -12.74 0.21 6.28
C ARG A 109 -13.50 1.49 6.57
N LEU A 110 -13.00 2.62 6.07
CA LEU A 110 -13.55 3.96 6.34
C LEU A 110 -14.64 4.34 5.34
N TRP A 111 -14.50 3.94 4.09
CA TRP A 111 -15.43 4.28 3.00
C TRP A 111 -15.93 3.02 2.27
N PRO A 112 -16.62 2.10 2.98
CA PRO A 112 -17.02 0.79 2.42
C PRO A 112 -17.95 0.88 1.21
N ASP A 113 -18.67 1.99 1.08
CA ASP A 113 -19.64 2.23 -0.02
C ASP A 113 -18.99 2.79 -1.30
N ALA A 114 -17.66 3.04 -1.28
CA ALA A 114 -16.96 3.45 -2.49
C ALA A 114 -16.86 2.27 -3.47
N ASP A 115 -17.13 2.51 -4.74
CA ASP A 115 -17.11 1.51 -5.81
C ASP A 115 -15.69 1.06 -6.18
N SER A 116 -14.67 1.87 -5.82
CA SER A 116 -13.25 1.56 -5.98
C SER A 116 -12.43 2.13 -4.82
N HIS A 117 -11.42 1.36 -4.39
CA HIS A 117 -10.46 1.76 -3.38
C HIS A 117 -9.04 1.84 -3.93
N SER A 118 -8.85 2.01 -5.24
CA SER A 118 -7.55 2.37 -5.79
C SER A 118 -7.14 3.77 -5.29
N GLN A 119 -5.84 4.04 -5.22
CA GLN A 119 -5.34 5.33 -4.76
C GLN A 119 -5.95 6.49 -5.55
N SER A 120 -5.98 6.39 -6.89
CA SER A 120 -6.58 7.39 -7.76
C SER A 120 -8.07 7.61 -7.49
N ALA A 121 -8.84 6.52 -7.27
CA ALA A 121 -10.26 6.63 -6.94
C ALA A 121 -10.47 7.36 -5.61
N MET A 122 -9.65 7.06 -4.59
CA MET A 122 -9.70 7.74 -3.30
C MET A 122 -9.30 9.23 -3.42
N ILE A 123 -8.33 9.57 -4.25
CA ILE A 123 -8.00 10.98 -4.54
C ILE A 123 -9.18 11.67 -5.21
N TYR A 124 -9.87 11.05 -6.18
CA TYR A 124 -11.09 11.62 -6.75
C TYR A 124 -12.23 11.76 -5.73
N LEU A 125 -12.40 10.81 -4.83
CA LEU A 125 -13.42 10.86 -3.78
C LEU A 125 -13.24 12.12 -2.91
N HIS A 126 -12.01 12.45 -2.54
CA HIS A 126 -11.73 13.52 -1.57
C HIS A 126 -11.39 14.88 -2.18
N TYR A 127 -10.82 14.92 -3.39
CA TYR A 127 -10.27 16.13 -3.99
C TYR A 127 -10.95 16.57 -5.28
N ARG A 128 -11.85 15.73 -5.84
CA ARG A 128 -12.71 16.07 -7.01
C ARG A 128 -11.97 16.85 -8.12
N LYS A 129 -12.18 18.18 -8.20
CA LYS A 129 -11.60 19.01 -9.26
C LYS A 129 -10.08 19.07 -9.23
N GLN A 130 -9.47 19.06 -8.04
CA GLN A 130 -8.02 19.05 -7.93
C GLN A 130 -7.42 17.69 -8.33
N ALA A 131 -8.17 16.60 -8.19
CA ALA A 131 -7.72 15.25 -8.51
C ALA A 131 -7.16 15.12 -9.93
N THR A 132 -7.76 15.78 -10.93
CA THR A 132 -7.27 15.75 -12.31
C THR A 132 -5.83 16.29 -12.44
N GLY A 133 -5.48 17.30 -11.65
CA GLY A 133 -4.11 17.83 -11.61
C GLY A 133 -3.15 16.95 -10.81
N LEU A 134 -3.62 16.44 -9.65
CA LEU A 134 -2.84 15.58 -8.75
C LEU A 134 -2.47 14.24 -9.40
N LEU A 135 -3.34 13.70 -10.25
CA LEU A 135 -3.19 12.40 -10.89
C LEU A 135 -2.63 12.49 -12.33
N ARG A 136 -2.13 13.66 -12.76
CA ARG A 136 -1.61 13.82 -14.13
C ARG A 136 -0.46 12.85 -14.42
N ASN A 137 0.39 12.59 -13.44
CA ASN A 137 1.50 11.66 -13.51
C ASN A 137 1.29 10.46 -12.58
N ALA A 138 0.04 10.01 -12.42
CA ALA A 138 -0.23 8.77 -11.73
C ALA A 138 0.62 7.64 -12.34
N HIS A 139 1.11 6.75 -11.50
CA HIS A 139 2.11 5.72 -11.85
C HIS A 139 3.53 6.28 -12.11
N ALA A 140 3.86 7.40 -11.49
CA ALA A 140 5.21 7.84 -11.23
C ALA A 140 5.42 7.76 -9.70
N ALA A 141 6.34 6.95 -9.23
CA ALA A 141 6.46 6.60 -7.81
C ALA A 141 6.49 7.82 -6.86
N LEU A 142 7.15 8.93 -7.27
CA LEU A 142 7.19 10.16 -6.46
C LEU A 142 5.82 10.85 -6.35
N ASP A 143 5.04 10.90 -7.43
CA ASP A 143 3.71 11.50 -7.40
C ASP A 143 2.74 10.59 -6.61
N ASP A 144 2.94 9.26 -6.67
CA ASP A 144 2.11 8.31 -5.94
C ASP A 144 2.38 8.34 -4.42
N VAL A 145 3.62 8.50 -3.95
CA VAL A 145 3.86 8.75 -2.51
C VAL A 145 3.30 10.10 -2.04
N LYS A 146 3.31 11.14 -2.90
CA LYS A 146 2.66 12.43 -2.59
C LYS A 146 1.14 12.29 -2.48
N ASN A 147 0.52 11.57 -3.41
CA ASN A 147 -0.91 11.27 -3.41
C ASN A 147 -1.27 10.37 -2.21
N CYS A 148 -0.45 9.39 -1.88
CA CYS A 148 -0.61 8.56 -0.69
C CYS A 148 -0.60 9.40 0.60
N ARG A 149 0.29 10.40 0.71
CA ARG A 149 0.31 11.36 1.83
C ARG A 149 -0.99 12.16 1.92
N LEU A 150 -1.52 12.65 0.79
CA LEU A 150 -2.79 13.38 0.76
C LEU A 150 -3.95 12.48 1.22
N LEU A 151 -3.98 11.23 0.77
CA LEU A 151 -4.97 10.25 1.20
C LEU A 151 -4.82 9.92 2.68
N LEU A 152 -3.59 9.77 3.18
CA LEU A 152 -3.31 9.52 4.60
C LEU A 152 -3.86 10.63 5.50
N SER A 153 -3.76 11.90 5.08
CA SER A 153 -4.40 13.02 5.81
C SER A 153 -5.91 12.83 5.92
N LYS A 154 -6.59 12.40 4.85
CA LYS A 154 -8.04 12.14 4.88
C LYS A 154 -8.40 10.92 5.74
N ILE A 155 -7.55 9.91 5.75
CA ILE A 155 -7.69 8.74 6.64
C ILE A 155 -7.60 9.18 8.10
N LEU A 156 -6.62 10.01 8.46
CA LEU A 156 -6.47 10.53 9.82
C LEU A 156 -7.66 11.38 10.26
N ASP A 157 -8.17 12.27 9.38
CA ASP A 157 -9.38 13.05 9.64
C ASP A 157 -10.58 12.13 9.94
N ALA A 158 -10.78 11.09 9.10
CA ALA A 158 -11.89 10.15 9.25
C ALA A 158 -11.75 9.26 10.50
N LEU A 159 -10.54 8.83 10.82
CA LEU A 159 -10.25 8.08 12.05
C LEU A 159 -10.51 8.95 13.28
N ALA A 160 -10.05 10.20 13.28
CA ALA A 160 -10.30 11.13 14.37
C ALA A 160 -11.79 11.36 14.61
N ALA A 161 -12.57 11.54 13.54
CA ALA A 161 -14.03 11.66 13.65
C ALA A 161 -14.69 10.40 14.25
N LYS A 162 -14.18 9.20 13.89
CA LYS A 162 -14.70 7.94 14.39
C LYS A 162 -14.29 7.64 15.84
N LEU A 163 -13.08 8.02 16.23
CA LEU A 163 -12.53 7.82 17.58
C LEU A 163 -12.98 8.91 18.57
N GLY A 164 -13.45 10.06 18.09
CA GLY A 164 -13.73 11.25 18.91
C GLY A 164 -12.48 11.98 19.38
N ARG A 165 -11.30 11.62 18.88
CA ARG A 165 -9.99 12.23 19.17
C ARG A 165 -9.02 11.97 18.01
N PRO A 166 -7.94 12.76 17.86
CA PRO A 166 -6.89 12.46 16.91
C PRO A 166 -6.23 11.09 17.19
N VAL A 167 -5.67 10.48 16.15
CA VAL A 167 -4.75 9.34 16.28
C VAL A 167 -3.47 9.84 16.95
N GLU A 168 -2.99 9.14 17.97
CA GLU A 168 -1.93 9.63 18.85
C GLU A 168 -0.55 9.54 18.21
N ASP A 169 -0.25 8.39 17.61
CA ASP A 169 1.07 8.11 17.04
C ASP A 169 1.02 7.05 15.91
N TRP A 170 2.20 6.73 15.37
CA TRP A 170 2.35 5.72 14.31
C TRP A 170 2.00 4.31 14.78
N GLU A 171 2.18 4.01 16.05
CA GLU A 171 1.86 2.70 16.64
C GLU A 171 0.35 2.47 16.66
N GLU A 172 -0.42 3.47 17.07
CA GLU A 172 -1.88 3.40 17.02
C GLU A 172 -2.38 3.28 15.57
N LEU A 173 -1.84 4.08 14.65
CA LEU A 173 -2.22 4.00 13.24
C LEU A 173 -1.89 2.62 12.63
N TRP A 174 -0.74 2.05 12.98
CA TRP A 174 -0.38 0.70 12.58
C TRP A 174 -1.38 -0.33 13.11
N SER A 175 -1.73 -0.27 14.39
CA SER A 175 -2.72 -1.17 14.99
C SER A 175 -4.08 -1.08 14.28
N LEU A 176 -4.56 0.13 14.00
CA LEU A 176 -5.78 0.37 13.24
C LEU A 176 -5.70 -0.18 11.81
N SER A 177 -4.54 -0.07 11.16
CA SER A 177 -4.28 -0.64 9.84
C SER A 177 -4.31 -2.18 9.88
N GLU A 178 -3.67 -2.80 10.88
CA GLU A 178 -3.69 -4.26 11.06
C GLU A 178 -5.11 -4.80 11.30
N GLU A 179 -5.94 -4.05 12.02
CA GLU A 179 -7.36 -4.40 12.18
C GLU A 179 -8.15 -4.24 10.88
N ALA A 180 -7.87 -3.18 10.11
CA ALA A 180 -8.55 -2.91 8.85
C ALA A 180 -8.23 -3.97 7.77
N ARG A 181 -7.08 -4.63 7.84
CA ARG A 181 -6.68 -5.73 6.94
C ARG A 181 -7.47 -7.02 7.18
N VAL A 182 -8.03 -7.22 8.38
CA VAL A 182 -8.80 -8.42 8.68
C VAL A 182 -10.13 -8.37 7.95
N PRO A 183 -10.35 -9.21 6.91
CA PRO A 183 -11.56 -9.14 6.10
C PRO A 183 -12.79 -9.62 6.87
N THR A 184 -13.93 -9.02 6.57
CA THR A 184 -15.25 -9.49 7.04
C THR A 184 -15.97 -10.37 6.01
N VAL A 185 -15.54 -10.25 4.75
CA VAL A 185 -16.09 -10.96 3.60
C VAL A 185 -14.97 -11.73 2.92
N ILE A 186 -15.23 -12.97 2.51
CA ILE A 186 -14.28 -13.72 1.69
C ILE A 186 -14.37 -13.28 0.23
N SER A 187 -13.22 -13.01 -0.41
CA SER A 187 -13.13 -12.46 -1.77
C SER A 187 -12.70 -13.49 -2.82
N PHE A 188 -12.72 -14.79 -2.48
CA PHE A 188 -12.27 -15.87 -3.37
C PHE A 188 -13.04 -17.18 -3.15
N GLY A 189 -12.81 -18.14 -4.07
CA GLY A 189 -13.37 -19.48 -3.96
C GLY A 189 -14.90 -19.52 -4.11
N LYS A 190 -15.49 -20.68 -3.77
CA LYS A 190 -16.94 -20.93 -3.98
C LYS A 190 -17.86 -20.08 -3.11
N HIS A 191 -17.35 -19.48 -2.05
CA HIS A 191 -18.09 -18.61 -1.12
C HIS A 191 -17.72 -17.12 -1.30
N ASN A 192 -17.14 -16.74 -2.44
CA ASN A 192 -16.82 -15.33 -2.74
C ASN A 192 -18.05 -14.42 -2.48
N GLY A 193 -17.82 -13.30 -1.79
CA GLY A 193 -18.87 -12.34 -1.41
C GLY A 193 -19.63 -12.69 -0.12
N SER A 194 -19.37 -13.84 0.50
CA SER A 194 -20.03 -14.23 1.75
C SER A 194 -19.33 -13.64 2.98
N LEU A 195 -20.12 -13.31 4.01
CA LEU A 195 -19.55 -12.96 5.32
C LEU A 195 -18.76 -14.13 5.90
N ILE A 196 -17.54 -13.89 6.36
CA ILE A 196 -16.68 -14.91 6.97
C ILE A 196 -17.35 -15.54 8.21
N ALA A 197 -18.08 -14.75 8.98
CA ALA A 197 -18.84 -15.23 10.12
C ALA A 197 -19.85 -16.35 9.73
N ASN A 198 -20.43 -16.25 8.53
CA ASN A 198 -21.49 -17.15 8.04
C ASN A 198 -20.96 -18.34 7.20
N LEU A 199 -19.65 -18.47 7.03
CA LEU A 199 -19.09 -19.60 6.29
C LEU A 199 -19.34 -20.93 7.02
N PRO A 200 -19.63 -22.02 6.26
CA PRO A 200 -19.75 -23.38 6.84
C PRO A 200 -18.48 -23.78 7.62
N SER A 201 -18.67 -24.46 8.74
CA SER A 201 -17.56 -24.85 9.62
C SER A 201 -16.55 -25.80 8.98
N ASP A 202 -17.01 -26.67 8.08
CA ASP A 202 -16.14 -27.55 7.28
C ASP A 202 -15.28 -26.77 6.31
N TYR A 203 -15.85 -25.74 5.65
CA TYR A 203 -15.12 -24.86 4.75
C TYR A 203 -14.10 -23.98 5.49
N LYS A 204 -14.47 -23.41 6.67
CA LYS A 204 -13.51 -22.68 7.52
C LYS A 204 -12.32 -23.56 7.92
N ARG A 205 -12.57 -24.78 8.34
CA ARG A 205 -11.53 -25.75 8.71
C ARG A 205 -10.64 -26.11 7.53
N TRP A 206 -11.24 -26.30 6.35
CA TRP A 206 -10.47 -26.56 5.12
C TRP A 206 -9.56 -25.38 4.76
N LEU A 207 -10.06 -24.15 4.82
CA LEU A 207 -9.26 -22.94 4.58
C LEU A 207 -8.08 -22.82 5.56
N LEU A 208 -8.33 -23.04 6.85
CA LEU A 208 -7.28 -22.94 7.89
C LEU A 208 -6.15 -23.95 7.69
N ASN A 209 -6.40 -25.06 6.98
CA ASN A 209 -5.39 -26.07 6.64
C ASN A 209 -4.58 -25.73 5.37
N GLN A 210 -4.91 -24.64 4.63
CA GLN A 210 -4.12 -24.24 3.47
C GLN A 210 -2.84 -23.54 3.94
N ALA A 211 -1.68 -23.98 3.41
CA ALA A 211 -0.38 -23.44 3.83
C ALA A 211 -0.17 -21.98 3.38
N ASP A 212 -0.72 -21.63 2.22
CA ASP A 212 -0.61 -20.34 1.53
C ASP A 212 -1.77 -19.37 1.85
N LEU A 213 -2.61 -19.70 2.84
CA LEU A 213 -3.72 -18.84 3.24
C LEU A 213 -3.21 -17.51 3.78
N ASP A 214 -3.71 -16.41 3.21
CA ASP A 214 -3.43 -15.06 3.67
C ASP A 214 -3.57 -14.93 5.20
N PRO A 215 -2.58 -14.35 5.90
CA PRO A 215 -2.56 -14.26 7.36
C PRO A 215 -3.78 -13.51 7.95
N PHE A 216 -4.30 -12.49 7.26
CA PHE A 216 -5.45 -11.73 7.72
C PHE A 216 -6.76 -12.49 7.53
N VAL A 217 -6.87 -13.27 6.44
CA VAL A 217 -7.98 -14.22 6.27
C VAL A 217 -7.93 -15.29 7.36
N ARG A 218 -6.75 -15.84 7.64
CA ARG A 218 -6.55 -16.78 8.75
C ARG A 218 -6.99 -16.19 10.10
N LYS A 219 -6.59 -14.93 10.38
CA LYS A 219 -6.99 -14.19 11.58
C LYS A 219 -8.53 -14.00 11.64
N ALA A 220 -9.17 -13.73 10.50
CA ALA A 220 -10.62 -13.57 10.43
C ALA A 220 -11.39 -14.88 10.69
N LEU A 221 -10.85 -16.02 10.21
CA LEU A 221 -11.45 -17.35 10.39
C LEU A 221 -11.28 -17.89 11.82
N SER A 222 -10.32 -17.36 12.59
CA SER A 222 -10.01 -17.80 13.97
C SER A 222 -10.75 -17.02 15.04
N LYS A 223 -11.54 -16.00 14.64
CA LYS A 223 -12.44 -15.24 15.51
C LYS A 223 -13.80 -15.93 15.58
#